data_5b93767decca8c68e1744d64adbc3a80
#
_entry.id   5b93767decca8c68e1744d64adbc3a80
#
_cell.length_a   1.000
_cell.length_b   1.000
_cell.length_c   1.000
_cell.angle_alpha   90.00
_cell.angle_beta   90.00
_cell.angle_gamma   90.00
#
_symmetry.space_group_name_H-M   'P 1'
#
loop_
_entity.id
_entity.type
_entity.pdbx_description
1 polymer ?
#
loop_
_entity_poly.entity_id
_entity_poly.type
_entity_poly.pdbx_seq_one_letter_code
_entity_poly.pdbx_strand_id
1 'polypeptide(L)'
;PERLLRGAAKTLAASTRYLALSTTPSGADAKIKAVQFVQTSRRTAMLIMMSSAGTMKNKVFHCDFDLSNEIMRIFFRVLNERVTGRDVAEINRAFVQNLAISLGDMAILMSPALAALLEVALETMQTEISVSGQMNLLFYPEYKLGGARRVMDILERRELLTELLAGKQNRTQIKIGTETGQNALAESSVICSRYSVNGRDAGAVAVIGPMRMQYAHVAAQTAYVADRVGEMLTRIMREE
;
A
#
# COMPACT_ATOMS: atom_id res chain seq x y z
N PRO A 1 2.72 -6.65 7.75
CA PRO A 1 2.18 -5.28 7.79
C PRO A 1 0.71 -5.21 7.41
N GLU A 2 0.28 -5.74 6.26
CA GLU A 2 -1.09 -5.66 5.74
C GLU A 2 -2.16 -6.18 6.72
N ARG A 3 -1.91 -7.33 7.35
CA ARG A 3 -2.82 -7.92 8.33
C ARG A 3 -3.02 -7.01 9.55
N LEU A 4 -1.96 -6.36 10.00
CA LEU A 4 -2.00 -5.40 11.10
C LEU A 4 -2.86 -4.19 10.74
N LEU A 5 -2.62 -3.61 9.57
CA LEU A 5 -3.34 -2.44 9.08
C LEU A 5 -4.83 -2.73 8.86
N ARG A 6 -5.15 -3.87 8.27
CA ARG A 6 -6.54 -4.33 8.16
C ARG A 6 -7.19 -4.50 9.53
N GLY A 7 -6.45 -5.04 10.51
CA GLY A 7 -6.89 -5.13 11.90
C GLY A 7 -7.14 -3.77 12.53
N ALA A 8 -6.26 -2.79 12.29
CA ALA A 8 -6.40 -1.42 12.77
C ALA A 8 -7.65 -0.74 12.23
N ALA A 9 -7.91 -0.81 10.92
CA ALA A 9 -9.14 -0.28 10.31
C ALA A 9 -10.38 -0.95 10.90
N LYS A 10 -10.35 -2.27 11.09
CA LYS A 10 -11.47 -3.02 11.67
C LYS A 10 -11.75 -2.60 13.12
N THR A 11 -10.71 -2.49 13.94
CA THR A 11 -10.83 -2.08 15.35
C THR A 11 -11.36 -0.66 15.45
N LEU A 12 -10.84 0.26 14.63
CA LEU A 12 -11.25 1.66 14.62
C LEU A 12 -12.72 1.79 14.16
N ALA A 13 -13.14 1.06 13.12
CA ALA A 13 -14.53 1.05 12.67
C ALA A 13 -15.49 0.50 13.73
N ALA A 14 -15.07 -0.53 14.48
CA ALA A 14 -15.88 -1.12 15.55
C ALA A 14 -16.03 -0.18 16.74
N SER A 15 -14.94 0.52 17.15
CA SER A 15 -14.95 1.42 18.30
C SER A 15 -15.66 2.74 18.02
N THR A 16 -15.48 3.30 16.82
CA THR A 16 -16.10 4.58 16.44
C THR A 16 -17.51 4.45 15.89
N ARG A 17 -17.86 3.27 15.39
CA ARG A 17 -19.10 3.00 14.61
C ARG A 17 -19.19 3.82 13.32
N TYR A 18 -18.05 4.25 12.77
CA TYR A 18 -17.96 4.91 11.47
C TYR A 18 -17.18 4.03 10.48
N LEU A 19 -17.07 4.49 9.25
CA LEU A 19 -16.18 3.90 8.26
C LEU A 19 -14.75 4.26 8.63
N ALA A 20 -13.85 3.28 8.62
CA ALA A 20 -12.44 3.48 8.92
C ALA A 20 -11.55 2.99 7.79
N LEU A 21 -10.44 3.68 7.62
CA LEU A 21 -9.42 3.44 6.60
C LEU A 21 -8.05 3.29 7.27
N SER A 22 -7.20 2.49 6.68
CA SER A 22 -5.76 2.49 6.99
C SER A 22 -4.96 2.27 5.72
N THR A 23 -3.80 2.91 5.63
CA THR A 23 -2.90 2.80 4.47
C THR A 23 -1.64 2.04 4.84
N THR A 24 -1.08 1.26 3.90
CA THR A 24 0.27 0.72 4.06
C THR A 24 1.32 1.83 3.96
N PRO A 25 2.53 1.62 4.50
CA PRO A 25 3.66 2.48 4.19
C PRO A 25 3.85 2.61 2.67
N SER A 26 4.20 3.80 2.20
CA SER A 26 4.59 3.98 0.80
C SER A 26 5.85 3.18 0.52
N GLY A 27 5.84 2.41 -0.54
CA GLY A 27 7.01 1.66 -0.98
C GLY A 27 7.97 2.48 -1.84
N ALA A 28 7.64 3.74 -2.17
CA ALA A 28 8.45 4.57 -3.06
C ALA A 28 9.86 4.84 -2.51
N ASP A 29 9.97 5.10 -1.20
CA ASP A 29 11.24 5.34 -0.49
C ASP A 29 11.83 4.06 0.12
N ALA A 30 11.26 2.90 -0.19
CA ALA A 30 11.72 1.63 0.34
C ALA A 30 12.84 1.06 -0.53
N LYS A 31 13.82 0.40 0.12
CA LYS A 31 14.88 -0.34 -0.57
C LYS A 31 14.45 -1.78 -0.80
N ILE A 32 14.92 -2.37 -1.89
CA ILE A 32 14.75 -3.78 -2.18
C ILE A 32 15.67 -4.58 -1.27
N LYS A 33 15.11 -5.42 -0.39
CA LYS A 33 15.88 -6.33 0.47
C LYS A 33 16.31 -7.59 -0.28
N ALA A 34 15.40 -8.17 -1.05
CA ALA A 34 15.66 -9.38 -1.82
C ALA A 34 14.66 -9.55 -2.94
N VAL A 35 15.08 -10.25 -4.00
CA VAL A 35 14.20 -10.81 -5.02
C VAL A 35 14.34 -12.32 -5.00
N GLN A 36 13.22 -13.03 -4.97
CA GLN A 36 13.15 -14.48 -4.95
C GLN A 36 12.40 -14.98 -6.18
N PHE A 37 12.75 -16.19 -6.62
CA PHE A 37 12.04 -16.86 -7.70
C PHE A 37 11.53 -18.22 -7.23
N VAL A 38 10.27 -18.51 -7.52
CA VAL A 38 9.63 -19.79 -7.24
C VAL A 38 9.08 -20.35 -8.54
N GLN A 39 9.64 -21.46 -9.00
CA GLN A 39 9.11 -22.18 -10.16
C GLN A 39 7.80 -22.87 -9.79
N THR A 40 6.73 -22.56 -10.54
CA THR A 40 5.40 -23.13 -10.31
C THR A 40 5.04 -24.20 -11.33
N SER A 41 5.65 -24.15 -12.52
CA SER A 41 5.53 -25.19 -13.56
C SER A 41 6.76 -25.19 -14.47
N ARG A 42 6.77 -26.07 -15.51
CA ARG A 42 7.89 -26.14 -16.46
C ARG A 42 8.27 -24.80 -17.09
N ARG A 43 7.27 -23.95 -17.39
CA ARG A 43 7.45 -22.67 -18.10
C ARG A 43 6.94 -21.46 -17.31
N THR A 44 6.57 -21.64 -16.06
CA THR A 44 6.00 -20.58 -15.25
C THR A 44 6.76 -20.47 -13.94
N ALA A 45 7.10 -19.24 -13.58
CA ALA A 45 7.70 -18.93 -12.30
C ALA A 45 7.04 -17.67 -11.71
N MET A 46 7.21 -17.51 -10.42
CA MET A 46 6.78 -16.36 -9.66
C MET A 46 8.01 -15.61 -9.15
N LEU A 47 8.09 -14.32 -9.45
CA LEU A 47 9.03 -13.39 -8.85
C LEU A 47 8.40 -12.81 -7.60
N ILE A 48 9.13 -12.82 -6.49
CA ILE A 48 8.74 -12.23 -5.20
C ILE A 48 9.75 -11.16 -4.85
N MET A 49 9.31 -9.94 -4.63
CA MET A 49 10.14 -8.83 -4.17
C MET A 49 9.81 -8.50 -2.73
N MET A 50 10.83 -8.40 -1.89
CA MET A 50 10.75 -7.96 -0.50
C MET A 50 11.37 -6.57 -0.36
N SER A 51 10.66 -5.65 0.27
CA SER A 51 11.13 -4.28 0.51
C SER A 51 11.51 -4.04 1.97
N SER A 52 12.31 -3.00 2.23
CA SER A 52 12.64 -2.53 3.57
C SER A 52 11.43 -1.94 4.32
N ALA A 53 10.33 -1.64 3.62
CA ALA A 53 9.05 -1.26 4.23
C ALA A 53 8.25 -2.47 4.74
N GLY A 54 8.81 -3.69 4.68
CA GLY A 54 8.14 -4.93 5.08
C GLY A 54 7.02 -5.35 4.12
N THR A 55 6.94 -4.74 2.92
CA THR A 55 6.00 -5.16 1.88
C THR A 55 6.59 -6.30 1.08
N MET A 56 5.75 -7.28 0.75
CA MET A 56 6.10 -8.39 -0.12
C MET A 56 5.10 -8.43 -1.27
N LYS A 57 5.59 -8.24 -2.49
CA LYS A 57 4.79 -8.31 -3.73
C LYS A 57 5.31 -9.41 -4.62
N ASN A 58 4.44 -10.00 -5.39
CA ASN A 58 4.80 -11.08 -6.30
C ASN A 58 4.11 -10.94 -7.64
N LYS A 59 4.76 -11.49 -8.67
CA LYS A 59 4.22 -11.57 -10.03
C LYS A 59 4.56 -12.92 -10.65
N VAL A 60 3.56 -13.56 -11.21
CA VAL A 60 3.74 -14.76 -12.01
C VAL A 60 4.10 -14.34 -13.42
N PHE A 61 5.11 -14.97 -14.01
CA PHE A 61 5.51 -14.78 -15.40
C PHE A 61 5.66 -16.12 -16.12
N HIS A 62 5.50 -16.10 -17.42
CA HIS A 62 5.58 -17.27 -18.29
C HIS A 62 6.74 -17.11 -19.27
N CYS A 63 7.44 -18.21 -19.51
CA CYS A 63 8.53 -18.30 -20.49
C CYS A 63 8.15 -19.22 -21.64
N ASP A 64 8.62 -18.93 -22.85
CA ASP A 64 8.39 -19.76 -24.03
C ASP A 64 9.28 -21.02 -24.06
N PHE A 65 10.17 -21.15 -23.08
CA PHE A 65 11.12 -22.27 -22.90
C PHE A 65 10.96 -22.90 -21.52
N ASP A 66 11.48 -24.12 -21.37
CA ASP A 66 11.44 -24.84 -20.10
C ASP A 66 12.46 -24.23 -19.10
N LEU A 67 11.97 -23.86 -17.94
CA LEU A 67 12.78 -23.33 -16.84
C LEU A 67 13.52 -24.48 -16.15
N SER A 68 14.83 -24.54 -16.31
CA SER A 68 15.68 -25.43 -15.52
C SER A 68 16.10 -24.79 -14.20
N ASN A 69 16.53 -25.61 -13.24
CA ASN A 69 17.11 -25.12 -11.99
C ASN A 69 18.32 -24.21 -12.22
N GLU A 70 19.07 -24.43 -13.29
CA GLU A 70 20.23 -23.62 -13.65
C GLU A 70 19.80 -22.22 -14.13
N ILE A 71 18.81 -22.16 -15.03
CA ILE A 71 18.22 -20.89 -15.49
C ILE A 71 17.66 -20.09 -14.30
N MET A 72 16.95 -20.75 -13.39
CA MET A 72 16.39 -20.12 -12.21
C MET A 72 17.49 -19.54 -11.29
N ARG A 73 18.61 -20.24 -11.12
CA ARG A 73 19.76 -19.73 -10.35
C ARG A 73 20.41 -18.52 -11.02
N ILE A 74 20.51 -18.54 -12.37
CA ILE A 74 21.04 -17.40 -13.13
C ILE A 74 20.13 -16.19 -12.94
N PHE A 75 18.80 -16.34 -13.10
CA PHE A 75 17.84 -15.26 -12.88
C PHE A 75 17.96 -14.69 -11.47
N PHE A 76 18.00 -15.55 -10.45
CA PHE A 76 18.14 -15.15 -9.06
C PHE A 76 19.42 -14.36 -8.86
N ARG A 77 20.57 -14.86 -9.29
CA ARG A 77 21.87 -14.20 -9.10
C ARG A 77 21.91 -12.84 -9.79
N VAL A 78 21.59 -12.79 -11.07
CA VAL A 78 21.65 -11.58 -11.87
C VAL A 78 20.75 -10.48 -11.31
N LEU A 79 19.51 -10.81 -10.95
CA LEU A 79 18.58 -9.81 -10.44
C LEU A 79 18.96 -9.37 -9.02
N ASN A 80 19.32 -10.28 -8.11
CA ASN A 80 19.71 -9.86 -6.77
C ASN A 80 20.97 -9.00 -6.76
N GLU A 81 21.99 -9.31 -7.56
CA GLU A 81 23.21 -8.49 -7.68
C GLU A 81 22.93 -7.08 -8.20
N ARG A 82 21.93 -6.92 -9.05
CA ARG A 82 21.62 -5.65 -9.72
C ARG A 82 20.59 -4.80 -9.00
N VAL A 83 19.67 -5.40 -8.23
CA VAL A 83 18.53 -4.67 -7.65
C VAL A 83 18.56 -4.60 -6.12
N THR A 84 19.21 -5.53 -5.41
CA THR A 84 19.25 -5.51 -3.94
C THR A 84 19.95 -4.25 -3.43
N GLY A 85 19.33 -3.61 -2.44
CA GLY A 85 19.81 -2.36 -1.84
C GLY A 85 19.44 -1.09 -2.60
N ARG A 86 18.89 -1.19 -3.83
CA ARG A 86 18.36 -0.03 -4.58
C ARG A 86 17.02 0.40 -4.03
N ASP A 87 16.69 1.66 -4.26
CA ASP A 87 15.35 2.16 -4.00
C ASP A 87 14.37 1.57 -5.01
N VAL A 88 13.17 1.17 -4.54
CA VAL A 88 12.15 0.56 -5.41
C VAL A 88 11.80 1.49 -6.58
N ALA A 89 11.78 2.80 -6.34
CA ALA A 89 11.50 3.81 -7.36
C ALA A 89 12.55 3.89 -8.49
N GLU A 90 13.76 3.40 -8.25
CA GLU A 90 14.78 3.31 -9.30
C GLU A 90 14.48 2.22 -10.33
N ILE A 91 13.66 1.22 -9.96
CA ILE A 91 13.28 0.12 -10.86
C ILE A 91 12.17 0.60 -11.79
N ASN A 92 12.54 1.42 -12.73
CA ASN A 92 11.68 1.97 -13.77
C ASN A 92 12.00 1.37 -15.15
N ARG A 93 11.27 1.80 -16.18
CA ARG A 93 11.46 1.31 -17.55
C ARG A 93 12.89 1.54 -18.06
N ALA A 94 13.48 2.71 -17.77
CA ALA A 94 14.84 3.03 -18.20
C ALA A 94 15.87 2.10 -17.53
N PHE A 95 15.72 1.83 -16.23
CA PHE A 95 16.56 0.88 -15.52
C PHE A 95 16.48 -0.52 -16.13
N VAL A 96 15.27 -1.03 -16.39
CA VAL A 96 15.05 -2.36 -16.97
C VAL A 96 15.64 -2.45 -18.39
N GLN A 97 15.50 -1.40 -19.21
CA GLN A 97 16.10 -1.34 -20.53
C GLN A 97 17.63 -1.35 -20.46
N ASN A 98 18.23 -0.55 -19.59
CA ASN A 98 19.68 -0.53 -19.39
C ASN A 98 20.21 -1.88 -18.88
N LEU A 99 19.45 -2.52 -17.97
CA LEU A 99 19.78 -3.85 -17.50
C LEU A 99 19.73 -4.88 -18.64
N ALA A 100 18.67 -4.85 -19.47
CA ALA A 100 18.56 -5.73 -20.65
C ALA A 100 19.76 -5.53 -21.63
N ILE A 101 20.14 -4.28 -21.91
CA ILE A 101 21.31 -3.98 -22.76
C ILE A 101 22.58 -4.58 -22.14
N SER A 102 22.76 -4.47 -20.83
CA SER A 102 23.96 -4.98 -20.14
C SER A 102 24.03 -6.52 -20.12
N LEU A 103 22.89 -7.20 -20.31
CA LEU A 103 22.79 -8.67 -20.34
C LEU A 103 23.02 -9.27 -21.73
N GLY A 104 23.04 -8.43 -22.79
CA GLY A 104 23.22 -8.92 -24.15
C GLY A 104 22.22 -10.00 -24.53
N ASP A 105 22.69 -11.11 -25.08
CA ASP A 105 21.85 -12.22 -25.54
C ASP A 105 21.01 -12.86 -24.42
N MET A 106 21.48 -12.78 -23.17
CA MET A 106 20.71 -13.26 -22.02
C MET A 106 19.44 -12.44 -21.75
N ALA A 107 19.37 -11.19 -22.25
CA ALA A 107 18.19 -10.36 -22.09
C ALA A 107 16.94 -11.00 -22.71
N ILE A 108 17.09 -11.74 -23.80
CA ILE A 108 15.97 -12.45 -24.47
C ILE A 108 15.38 -13.49 -23.50
N LEU A 109 16.22 -14.30 -22.89
CA LEU A 109 15.80 -15.33 -21.92
C LEU A 109 15.21 -14.68 -20.64
N MET A 110 15.80 -13.57 -20.19
CA MET A 110 15.37 -12.88 -18.96
C MET A 110 14.20 -11.92 -19.18
N SER A 111 13.78 -11.65 -20.41
CA SER A 111 12.71 -10.69 -20.72
C SER A 111 11.44 -10.84 -19.87
N PRO A 112 10.87 -12.07 -19.68
CA PRO A 112 9.68 -12.23 -18.85
C PRO A 112 9.94 -11.91 -17.36
N ALA A 113 11.12 -12.24 -16.84
CA ALA A 113 11.50 -11.94 -15.47
C ALA A 113 11.75 -10.44 -15.27
N LEU A 114 12.34 -9.75 -16.26
CA LEU A 114 12.54 -8.30 -16.24
C LEU A 114 11.22 -7.53 -16.31
N ALA A 115 10.27 -7.99 -17.11
CA ALA A 115 8.92 -7.44 -17.15
C ALA A 115 8.22 -7.61 -15.79
N ALA A 116 8.27 -8.82 -15.20
CA ALA A 116 7.72 -9.08 -13.89
C ALA A 116 8.39 -8.23 -12.79
N LEU A 117 9.70 -8.00 -12.86
CA LEU A 117 10.42 -7.11 -11.95
C LEU A 117 9.87 -5.68 -11.98
N LEU A 118 9.67 -5.13 -13.18
CA LEU A 118 9.11 -3.79 -13.35
C LEU A 118 7.69 -3.70 -12.78
N GLU A 119 6.83 -4.68 -13.09
CA GLU A 119 5.46 -4.69 -12.58
C GLU A 119 5.41 -4.78 -11.05
N VAL A 120 6.20 -5.67 -10.45
CA VAL A 120 6.27 -5.80 -8.98
C VAL A 120 6.81 -4.52 -8.33
N ALA A 121 7.79 -3.85 -8.93
CA ALA A 121 8.29 -2.58 -8.43
C ALA A 121 7.20 -1.50 -8.46
N LEU A 122 6.46 -1.38 -9.56
CA LEU A 122 5.33 -0.45 -9.68
C LEU A 122 4.23 -0.76 -8.66
N GLU A 123 3.88 -2.04 -8.46
CA GLU A 123 2.91 -2.45 -7.44
C GLU A 123 3.41 -2.18 -6.01
N THR A 124 4.71 -2.34 -5.76
CA THR A 124 5.33 -2.08 -4.44
C THR A 124 5.29 -0.60 -4.08
N MET A 125 5.41 0.29 -5.05
CA MET A 125 5.30 1.74 -4.82
C MET A 125 3.87 2.19 -4.48
N GLN A 126 2.86 1.40 -4.84
CA GLN A 126 1.47 1.75 -4.56
C GLN A 126 1.14 1.56 -3.07
N THR A 127 0.55 2.59 -2.49
CA THR A 127 -0.03 2.51 -1.14
C THR A 127 -1.30 1.67 -1.17
N GLU A 128 -1.38 0.62 -0.37
CA GLU A 128 -2.63 -0.14 -0.20
C GLU A 128 -3.51 0.51 0.85
N ILE A 129 -4.81 0.52 0.59
CA ILE A 129 -5.81 1.08 1.49
C ILE A 129 -6.73 -0.05 1.95
N SER A 130 -6.77 -0.28 3.24
CA SER A 130 -7.72 -1.19 3.87
C SER A 130 -8.92 -0.40 4.38
N VAL A 131 -10.12 -0.87 4.03
CA VAL A 131 -11.39 -0.24 4.40
C VAL A 131 -12.18 -1.16 5.30
N SER A 132 -12.83 -0.62 6.33
CA SER A 132 -13.70 -1.36 7.24
C SER A 132 -14.86 -0.50 7.73
N GLY A 133 -15.97 -1.16 8.10
CA GLY A 133 -17.13 -0.44 8.65
C GLY A 133 -17.99 0.27 7.61
N GLN A 134 -17.95 -0.13 6.33
CA GLN A 134 -18.77 0.49 5.28
C GLN A 134 -20.27 0.46 5.63
N MET A 135 -20.74 -0.63 6.20
CA MET A 135 -22.14 -0.78 6.61
C MET A 135 -22.56 0.17 7.74
N ASN A 136 -21.59 0.71 8.50
CA ASN A 136 -21.90 1.67 9.56
C ASN A 136 -22.53 2.95 9.02
N LEU A 137 -22.21 3.34 7.78
CA LEU A 137 -22.78 4.52 7.15
C LEU A 137 -24.32 4.43 7.05
N LEU A 138 -24.87 3.23 6.87
CA LEU A 138 -26.31 3.03 6.71
C LEU A 138 -27.13 3.32 7.99
N PHE A 139 -26.46 3.39 9.14
CA PHE A 139 -27.13 3.72 10.42
C PHE A 139 -27.33 5.23 10.61
N TYR A 140 -26.75 6.07 9.74
CA TYR A 140 -26.82 7.52 9.86
C TYR A 140 -27.79 8.10 8.85
N PRO A 141 -28.74 8.97 9.29
CA PRO A 141 -29.74 9.58 8.42
C PRO A 141 -29.15 10.38 7.26
N GLU A 142 -27.97 10.98 7.46
CA GLU A 142 -27.26 11.79 6.48
C GLU A 142 -26.88 10.99 5.21
N TYR A 143 -26.73 9.69 5.34
CA TYR A 143 -26.36 8.81 4.24
C TYR A 143 -27.55 8.15 3.54
N LYS A 144 -28.80 8.48 3.97
CA LYS A 144 -30.00 8.12 3.22
C LYS A 144 -30.02 8.87 1.88
N LEU A 145 -30.87 8.43 0.95
CA LEU A 145 -31.03 9.08 -0.36
C LEU A 145 -29.76 9.16 -1.22
N GLY A 146 -28.90 8.12 -1.14
CA GLY A 146 -27.71 8.00 -1.99
C GLY A 146 -26.41 8.57 -1.40
N GLY A 147 -26.44 9.15 -0.20
CA GLY A 147 -25.22 9.62 0.48
C GLY A 147 -24.20 8.50 0.70
N ALA A 148 -24.64 7.33 1.19
CA ALA A 148 -23.76 6.18 1.35
C ALA A 148 -23.12 5.74 0.03
N ARG A 149 -23.88 5.74 -1.06
CA ARG A 149 -23.35 5.41 -2.40
C ARG A 149 -22.25 6.36 -2.83
N ARG A 150 -22.46 7.68 -2.64
CA ARG A 150 -21.41 8.68 -2.98
C ARG A 150 -20.10 8.44 -2.21
N VAL A 151 -20.21 8.05 -0.94
CA VAL A 151 -19.01 7.68 -0.15
C VAL A 151 -18.39 6.39 -0.69
N MET A 152 -19.19 5.37 -1.03
CA MET A 152 -18.68 4.12 -1.62
C MET A 152 -17.97 4.36 -2.95
N ASP A 153 -18.51 5.23 -3.82
CA ASP A 153 -17.89 5.58 -5.11
C ASP A 153 -16.49 6.20 -4.92
N ILE A 154 -16.24 6.94 -3.81
CA ILE A 154 -14.90 7.43 -3.46
C ILE A 154 -13.98 6.29 -3.03
N LEU A 155 -14.49 5.32 -2.28
CA LEU A 155 -13.67 4.19 -1.80
C LEU A 155 -13.12 3.32 -2.94
N GLU A 156 -13.78 3.33 -4.10
CA GLU A 156 -13.30 2.66 -5.31
C GLU A 156 -12.21 3.44 -6.05
N ARG A 157 -12.07 4.75 -5.76
CA ARG A 157 -11.10 5.63 -6.42
C ARG A 157 -9.87 5.82 -5.54
N ARG A 158 -8.90 4.94 -5.73
CA ARG A 158 -7.66 4.91 -4.92
C ARG A 158 -6.91 6.24 -4.91
N GLU A 159 -6.85 6.94 -6.05
CA GLU A 159 -6.15 8.22 -6.20
C GLU A 159 -6.77 9.28 -5.27
N LEU A 160 -8.10 9.38 -5.25
CA LEU A 160 -8.81 10.34 -4.42
C LEU A 160 -8.64 10.04 -2.93
N LEU A 161 -8.64 8.76 -2.55
CA LEU A 161 -8.37 8.36 -1.16
C LEU A 161 -6.94 8.69 -0.75
N THR A 162 -5.97 8.45 -1.62
CA THR A 162 -4.56 8.78 -1.34
C THR A 162 -4.40 10.28 -1.13
N GLU A 163 -5.02 11.12 -1.97
CA GLU A 163 -5.03 12.57 -1.83
C GLU A 163 -5.75 13.02 -0.54
N LEU A 164 -6.89 12.42 -0.22
CA LEU A 164 -7.66 12.72 0.99
C LEU A 164 -6.86 12.43 2.26
N LEU A 165 -6.07 11.35 2.24
CA LEU A 165 -5.24 10.88 3.35
C LEU A 165 -3.82 11.49 3.35
N ALA A 166 -3.44 12.17 2.27
CA ALA A 166 -2.19 12.92 2.19
C ALA A 166 -2.26 14.15 3.08
N GLY A 167 -1.42 14.21 4.10
CA GLY A 167 -1.33 15.36 5.01
C GLY A 167 0.12 15.68 5.30
N LYS A 168 0.50 16.97 5.20
CA LYS A 168 1.93 17.35 5.27
C LYS A 168 2.43 17.81 6.64
N GLN A 169 1.60 18.24 7.60
CA GLN A 169 2.14 18.93 8.77
C GLN A 169 1.51 18.59 10.12
N ASN A 170 0.28 18.11 10.18
CA ASN A 170 -0.36 17.79 11.47
C ASN A 170 -0.52 16.28 11.61
N ARG A 171 -0.19 15.76 12.76
CA ARG A 171 -0.33 14.34 13.10
C ARG A 171 -1.78 13.87 12.97
N THR A 172 -2.75 14.73 13.32
CA THR A 172 -4.19 14.52 13.16
C THR A 172 -4.79 15.71 12.44
N GLN A 173 -5.55 15.47 11.39
CA GLN A 173 -6.28 16.46 10.61
C GLN A 173 -7.77 16.15 10.63
N ILE A 174 -8.59 17.17 10.68
CA ILE A 174 -10.06 17.09 10.58
C ILE A 174 -10.47 17.93 9.39
N LYS A 175 -11.19 17.35 8.45
CA LYS A 175 -11.77 18.02 7.29
C LYS A 175 -13.28 17.82 7.32
N ILE A 176 -14.06 18.90 7.28
CA ILE A 176 -15.51 18.89 7.42
C ILE A 176 -16.18 19.30 6.12
N GLY A 177 -17.07 18.46 5.60
CA GLY A 177 -17.85 18.77 4.42
C GLY A 177 -17.00 19.15 3.21
N THR A 178 -17.16 20.38 2.72
CA THR A 178 -16.44 20.90 1.56
C THR A 178 -14.93 21.04 1.74
N GLU A 179 -14.44 21.08 2.99
CA GLU A 179 -13.00 21.09 3.27
C GLU A 179 -12.28 19.82 2.82
N THR A 180 -13.02 18.74 2.60
CA THR A 180 -12.47 17.48 2.05
C THR A 180 -11.98 17.62 0.62
N GLY A 181 -12.41 18.66 -0.11
CA GLY A 181 -12.14 18.84 -1.53
C GLY A 181 -12.94 17.90 -2.45
N GLN A 182 -13.81 17.06 -1.87
CA GLN A 182 -14.57 16.03 -2.58
C GLN A 182 -16.07 16.27 -2.43
N ASN A 183 -16.77 16.59 -3.53
CA ASN A 183 -18.22 16.82 -3.51
C ASN A 183 -19.01 15.62 -2.95
N ALA A 184 -18.53 14.40 -3.15
CA ALA A 184 -19.18 13.21 -2.63
C ALA A 184 -19.10 13.10 -1.10
N LEU A 185 -18.18 13.84 -0.44
CA LEU A 185 -18.03 13.94 1.01
C LEU A 185 -18.59 15.26 1.59
N ALA A 186 -19.37 16.02 0.83
CA ALA A 186 -19.91 17.31 1.30
C ALA A 186 -20.77 17.19 2.56
N GLU A 187 -21.40 16.03 2.81
CA GLU A 187 -22.19 15.74 4.01
C GLU A 187 -21.42 14.89 5.05
N SER A 188 -20.12 14.72 4.82
CA SER A 188 -19.24 13.88 5.63
C SER A 188 -18.12 14.67 6.28
N SER A 189 -17.51 14.12 7.30
CA SER A 189 -16.24 14.60 7.85
C SER A 189 -15.22 13.47 7.83
N VAL A 190 -13.97 13.85 7.65
CA VAL A 190 -12.82 12.97 7.65
C VAL A 190 -11.86 13.36 8.76
N ILE A 191 -11.54 12.41 9.62
CA ILE A 191 -10.50 12.56 10.65
C ILE A 191 -9.36 11.62 10.23
N CYS A 192 -8.19 12.17 10.00
CA CYS A 192 -7.01 11.43 9.54
C CYS A 192 -5.85 11.66 10.51
N SER A 193 -5.25 10.60 11.00
CA SER A 193 -4.03 10.63 11.82
C SER A 193 -2.92 9.87 11.11
N ARG A 194 -1.76 10.50 11.01
CA ARG A 194 -0.60 9.87 10.40
C ARG A 194 0.19 9.07 11.41
N TYR A 195 0.74 7.95 10.98
CA TYR A 195 1.64 7.13 11.77
C TYR A 195 3.06 7.13 11.18
N SER A 196 4.05 6.96 12.04
CA SER A 196 5.46 6.93 11.66
C SER A 196 6.05 5.55 11.94
N VAL A 197 6.97 5.13 11.09
CA VAL A 197 7.76 3.90 11.26
C VAL A 197 9.24 4.28 11.27
N ASN A 198 9.97 3.88 12.30
CA ASN A 198 11.36 4.27 12.52
C ASN A 198 11.57 5.81 12.46
N GLY A 199 10.59 6.58 12.96
CA GLY A 199 10.64 8.06 12.98
C GLY A 199 10.34 8.74 11.66
N ARG A 200 10.03 8.00 10.60
CA ARG A 200 9.63 8.53 9.28
C ARG A 200 8.12 8.40 9.11
N ASP A 201 7.52 9.41 8.51
CA ASP A 201 6.10 9.36 8.14
C ASP A 201 5.86 8.20 7.16
N ALA A 202 4.96 7.29 7.53
CA ALA A 202 4.81 6.04 6.79
C ALA A 202 3.42 5.87 6.17
N GLY A 203 2.38 6.37 6.84
CA GLY A 203 1.03 6.20 6.35
C GLY A 203 -0.01 6.85 7.25
N ALA A 204 -1.27 6.50 7.05
CA ALA A 204 -2.38 7.13 7.75
C ALA A 204 -3.43 6.10 8.19
N VAL A 205 -4.15 6.48 9.25
CA VAL A 205 -5.39 5.86 9.68
C VAL A 205 -6.46 6.95 9.68
N ALA A 206 -7.64 6.67 9.16
CA ALA A 206 -8.68 7.69 9.05
C ALA A 206 -10.07 7.13 9.36
N VAL A 207 -10.96 8.04 9.70
CA VAL A 207 -12.38 7.78 9.90
C VAL A 207 -13.20 8.71 9.02
N ILE A 208 -14.21 8.18 8.35
CA ILE A 208 -15.21 8.94 7.61
C ILE A 208 -16.56 8.72 8.28
N GLY A 209 -17.23 9.81 8.63
CA GLY A 209 -18.55 9.78 9.26
C GLY A 209 -19.33 11.06 8.99
N PRO A 210 -20.56 11.22 9.56
CA PRO A 210 -21.39 12.40 9.36
C PRO A 210 -20.74 13.65 9.98
N MET A 211 -21.09 14.83 9.47
CA MET A 211 -20.56 16.10 10.00
C MET A 211 -20.86 16.34 11.49
N ARG A 212 -21.82 15.65 12.08
CA ARG A 212 -22.19 15.74 13.51
C ARG A 212 -21.52 14.70 14.42
N MET A 213 -20.37 14.11 13.98
CA MET A 213 -19.66 13.14 14.82
C MET A 213 -19.01 13.80 16.07
N GLN A 214 -18.70 12.98 17.07
CA GLN A 214 -18.00 13.42 18.28
C GLN A 214 -16.50 13.60 17.99
N TYR A 215 -16.12 14.72 17.40
CA TYR A 215 -14.79 14.99 16.87
C TYR A 215 -13.67 14.71 17.88
N ALA A 216 -13.76 15.23 19.11
CA ALA A 216 -12.71 15.06 20.11
C ALA A 216 -12.46 13.58 20.44
N HIS A 217 -13.53 12.80 20.61
CA HIS A 217 -13.44 11.39 20.91
C HIS A 217 -12.89 10.57 19.72
N VAL A 218 -13.42 10.79 18.52
CA VAL A 218 -12.98 10.10 17.31
C VAL A 218 -11.55 10.45 16.95
N ALA A 219 -11.16 11.72 17.07
CA ALA A 219 -9.78 12.15 16.82
C ALA A 219 -8.79 11.50 17.79
N ALA A 220 -9.13 11.45 19.10
CA ALA A 220 -8.30 10.77 20.09
C ALA A 220 -8.13 9.27 19.79
N GLN A 221 -9.21 8.58 19.41
CA GLN A 221 -9.17 7.16 19.05
C GLN A 221 -8.36 6.94 17.77
N THR A 222 -8.53 7.80 16.75
CA THR A 222 -7.79 7.70 15.48
C THR A 222 -6.30 7.93 15.71
N ALA A 223 -5.93 8.94 16.52
CA ALA A 223 -4.55 9.21 16.89
C ALA A 223 -3.93 8.03 17.66
N TYR A 224 -4.66 7.50 18.64
CA TYR A 224 -4.19 6.34 19.41
C TYR A 224 -3.93 5.12 18.54
N VAL A 225 -4.85 4.80 17.63
CA VAL A 225 -4.67 3.66 16.70
C VAL A 225 -3.49 3.90 15.76
N ALA A 226 -3.32 5.12 15.25
CA ALA A 226 -2.18 5.49 14.41
C ALA A 226 -0.84 5.27 15.15
N ASP A 227 -0.75 5.71 16.42
CA ASP A 227 0.45 5.51 17.25
C ASP A 227 0.75 4.03 17.47
N ARG A 228 -0.24 3.24 17.84
CA ARG A 228 -0.08 1.78 18.02
C ARG A 228 0.35 1.08 16.73
N VAL A 229 -0.21 1.45 15.59
CA VAL A 229 0.19 0.93 14.28
C VAL A 229 1.66 1.24 14.01
N GLY A 230 2.08 2.48 14.21
CA GLY A 230 3.48 2.91 14.02
C GLY A 230 4.47 2.14 14.91
N GLU A 231 4.14 1.98 16.20
CA GLU A 231 4.97 1.21 17.14
C GLU A 231 5.08 -0.27 16.73
N MET A 232 3.95 -0.90 16.40
CA MET A 232 3.92 -2.31 16.03
C MET A 232 4.67 -2.56 14.71
N LEU A 233 4.49 -1.71 13.71
CA LEU A 233 5.24 -1.80 12.45
C LEU A 233 6.74 -1.59 12.67
N THR A 234 7.11 -0.61 13.51
CA THR A 234 8.52 -0.38 13.86
C THR A 234 9.15 -1.61 14.53
N ARG A 235 8.41 -2.30 15.42
CA ARG A 235 8.87 -3.53 16.05
C ARG A 235 9.07 -4.64 15.03
N ILE A 236 8.06 -4.92 14.21
CA ILE A 236 8.11 -5.96 13.16
C ILE A 236 9.32 -5.74 12.23
N MET A 237 9.57 -4.50 11.82
CA MET A 237 10.67 -4.18 10.90
C MET A 237 12.08 -4.20 11.55
N ARG A 238 12.16 -4.18 12.88
CA ARG A 238 13.44 -4.31 13.60
C ARG A 238 13.80 -5.76 13.91
N GLU A 239 12.80 -6.61 14.04
CA GLU A 239 12.98 -8.04 14.32
C GLU A 239 13.30 -8.86 13.05
N GLU A 240 13.18 -8.26 11.84
CA GLU A 240 13.61 -8.81 10.55
C GLU A 240 14.98 -8.24 10.09
#